data_1579fe2b7c5ac32fa5956b9c2fe46893
#
_entry.id   1579fe2b7c5ac32fa5956b9c2fe46893
#
_cell.length_a   1.000
_cell.length_b   1.000
_cell.length_c   1.000
_cell.angle_alpha   90.00
_cell.angle_beta   90.00
_cell.angle_gamma   90.00
#
_symmetry.space_group_name_H-M   'P 1'
#
loop_
_entity.id
_entity.type
_entity.pdbx_description
1 polymer ?
#
loop_
_entity_poly.entity_id
_entity_poly.type
_entity_poly.pdbx_seq_one_letter_code
_entity_poly.pdbx_strand_id
1 'polypeptide(L)'
;MYQGKKVIDIHGHMSTPPNFRAFAYNMIALRGMGGGKLVIPDDAMAGASARHLRMLDERGIDVQMISARPVAYMHWERPFLVNKWTQITNDVIYQQTQIYPDRYVGIAQLPQHQSLETSNCVDELKRCV
;
A
#
# COMPACT_ATOMS: atom_id res chain seq x y z
N MET A 1 -17.57 -11.82 -12.96
CA MET A 1 -17.15 -13.17 -13.44
C MET A 1 -17.34 -13.29 -14.96
N TYR A 2 -16.39 -13.93 -15.62
CA TYR A 2 -16.49 -14.21 -17.06
C TYR A 2 -16.56 -15.72 -17.29
N GLN A 3 -17.61 -16.21 -17.93
CA GLN A 3 -17.86 -17.65 -18.17
C GLN A 3 -17.71 -18.53 -16.91
N GLY A 4 -18.22 -18.08 -15.77
CA GLY A 4 -18.14 -18.77 -14.49
C GLY A 4 -16.77 -18.71 -13.78
N LYS A 5 -15.78 -18.00 -14.35
CA LYS A 5 -14.45 -17.81 -13.75
C LYS A 5 -14.29 -16.39 -13.21
N LYS A 6 -13.53 -16.25 -12.12
CA LYS A 6 -13.17 -14.93 -11.59
C LYS A 6 -12.28 -14.18 -12.58
N VAL A 7 -12.58 -12.89 -12.77
CA VAL A 7 -11.72 -11.95 -13.50
C VAL A 7 -10.78 -11.29 -12.51
N ILE A 8 -9.48 -11.48 -12.71
CA ILE A 8 -8.43 -10.96 -11.83
C ILE A 8 -7.65 -9.89 -12.58
N ASP A 9 -7.62 -8.67 -12.05
CA ASP A 9 -6.73 -7.61 -12.49
C ASP A 9 -5.43 -7.68 -11.67
N ILE A 10 -4.32 -7.92 -12.34
CA ILE A 10 -3.02 -8.11 -11.70
C ILE A 10 -2.24 -6.82 -11.48
N HIS A 11 -2.76 -5.65 -11.88
CA HIS A 11 -2.09 -4.36 -11.75
C HIS A 11 -3.02 -3.28 -11.25
N GLY A 12 -3.11 -3.14 -9.93
CA GLY A 12 -3.81 -2.06 -9.27
C GLY A 12 -2.97 -1.40 -8.18
N HIS A 13 -3.51 -0.31 -7.67
CA HIS A 13 -2.86 0.43 -6.58
C HIS A 13 -3.83 0.63 -5.42
N MET A 14 -3.27 0.65 -4.21
CA MET A 14 -4.03 0.94 -3.00
C MET A 14 -4.76 2.29 -3.08
N SER A 15 -5.94 2.37 -2.50
CA SER A 15 -6.68 3.60 -2.26
C SER A 15 -6.41 4.08 -0.84
N THR A 16 -6.13 5.36 -0.66
CA THR A 16 -5.80 5.89 0.66
C THR A 16 -6.52 7.21 0.91
N PRO A 17 -6.94 7.47 2.16
CA PRO A 17 -7.47 8.77 2.53
C PRO A 17 -6.37 9.85 2.54
N PRO A 18 -6.72 11.15 2.52
CA PRO A 18 -5.75 12.25 2.41
C PRO A 18 -4.68 12.29 3.50
N ASN A 19 -4.99 11.82 4.72
CA ASN A 19 -4.06 11.79 5.83
C ASN A 19 -2.83 10.89 5.59
N PHE A 20 -2.94 9.85 4.76
CA PHE A 20 -1.81 9.02 4.35
C PHE A 20 -0.74 9.86 3.64
N ARG A 21 -1.14 10.68 2.68
CA ARG A 21 -0.20 11.57 1.95
C ARG A 21 0.35 12.67 2.86
N ALA A 22 -0.47 13.25 3.71
CA ALA A 22 -0.03 14.26 4.66
C ALA A 22 1.02 13.69 5.62
N PHE A 23 0.84 12.45 6.07
CA PHE A 23 1.81 11.76 6.91
C PHE A 23 3.15 11.53 6.18
N ALA A 24 3.11 11.13 4.90
CA ALA A 24 4.30 11.00 4.07
C ALA A 24 5.12 12.30 3.99
N TYR A 25 4.46 13.41 3.72
CA TYR A 25 5.13 14.72 3.68
C TYR A 25 5.71 15.12 5.02
N ASN A 26 5.00 14.87 6.12
CA ASN A 26 5.53 15.12 7.46
C ASN A 26 6.76 14.27 7.76
N MET A 27 6.77 13.00 7.36
CA MET A 27 7.95 12.14 7.53
C MET A 27 9.18 12.70 6.80
N ILE A 28 9.00 13.16 5.56
CA ILE A 28 10.07 13.77 4.77
C ILE A 28 10.55 15.08 5.43
N ALA A 29 9.62 15.97 5.77
CA ALA A 29 9.94 17.26 6.37
C ALA A 29 10.69 17.13 7.71
N LEU A 30 10.32 16.16 8.51
CA LEU A 30 10.93 15.84 9.80
C LEU A 30 12.13 14.88 9.68
N ARG A 31 12.53 14.52 8.46
CA ARG A 31 13.61 13.56 8.16
C ARG A 31 13.46 12.22 8.91
N GLY A 32 12.23 11.79 9.11
CA GLY A 32 11.89 10.58 9.87
C GLY A 32 12.02 10.71 11.39
N MET A 33 12.41 11.87 11.90
CA MET A 33 12.50 12.16 13.33
C MET A 33 11.17 12.75 13.83
N GLY A 34 10.44 12.00 14.61
CA GLY A 34 9.11 12.38 15.07
C GLY A 34 7.99 11.90 14.15
N GLY A 35 6.81 12.46 14.30
CA GLY A 35 5.67 12.20 13.40
C GLY A 35 4.64 11.20 13.88
N GLY A 36 4.77 10.63 15.07
CA GLY A 36 3.75 9.73 15.62
C GLY A 36 3.55 8.45 14.81
N LYS A 37 2.40 7.83 14.99
CA LYS A 37 1.95 6.64 14.26
C LYS A 37 0.85 7.04 13.28
N LEU A 38 0.92 6.57 12.04
CA LEU A 38 -0.21 6.69 11.14
C LEU A 38 -1.32 5.75 11.61
N VAL A 39 -2.48 6.30 11.86
CA VAL A 39 -3.70 5.54 12.16
C VAL A 39 -4.75 5.93 11.13
N ILE A 40 -5.25 4.95 10.41
CA ILE A 40 -6.36 5.11 9.45
C ILE A 40 -7.49 4.24 9.96
N PRO A 41 -8.61 4.82 10.44
CA PRO A 41 -9.79 4.03 10.80
C PRO A 41 -10.33 3.26 9.60
N ASP A 42 -10.93 2.09 9.84
CA ASP A 42 -11.45 1.22 8.78
C ASP A 42 -12.54 1.88 7.94
N ASP A 43 -13.38 2.70 8.55
CA ASP A 43 -14.42 3.48 7.87
C ASP A 43 -13.83 4.54 6.92
N ALA A 44 -12.75 5.21 7.32
CA ALA A 44 -12.02 6.14 6.47
C ALA A 44 -11.34 5.42 5.30
N MET A 45 -10.79 4.23 5.53
CA MET A 45 -10.20 3.38 4.50
C MET A 45 -11.27 2.87 3.53
N ALA A 46 -12.42 2.43 4.05
CA ALA A 46 -13.56 2.01 3.26
C ALA A 46 -14.09 3.15 2.37
N GLY A 47 -14.22 4.36 2.93
CA GLY A 47 -14.61 5.55 2.18
C GLY A 47 -13.64 5.88 1.04
N ALA A 48 -12.33 5.78 1.27
CA ALA A 48 -11.30 5.99 0.26
C ALA A 48 -11.37 4.95 -0.87
N SER A 49 -11.74 3.71 -0.55
CA SER A 49 -11.83 2.59 -1.50
C SER A 49 -13.13 2.55 -2.31
N ALA A 50 -14.18 3.19 -1.83
CA ALA A 50 -15.55 3.04 -2.36
C ALA A 50 -15.66 3.38 -3.86
N ARG A 51 -15.04 4.45 -4.33
CA ARG A 51 -15.04 4.83 -5.75
C ARG A 51 -14.30 3.79 -6.61
N HIS A 52 -13.19 3.28 -6.10
CA HIS A 52 -12.38 2.30 -6.80
C HIS A 52 -13.12 0.97 -6.95
N LEU A 53 -13.76 0.50 -5.87
CA LEU A 53 -14.57 -0.73 -5.90
C LEU A 53 -15.71 -0.63 -6.90
N ARG A 54 -16.45 0.49 -6.93
CA ARG A 54 -17.49 0.69 -7.95
C ARG A 54 -16.94 0.59 -9.37
N MET A 55 -15.77 1.17 -9.63
CA MET A 55 -15.12 1.06 -10.94
C MET A 55 -14.77 -0.41 -11.30
N LEU A 56 -14.31 -1.20 -10.33
CA LEU A 56 -14.06 -2.63 -10.55
C LEU A 56 -15.37 -3.38 -10.87
N ASP A 57 -16.46 -3.07 -10.16
CA ASP A 57 -17.78 -3.66 -10.40
C ASP A 57 -18.30 -3.34 -11.80
N GLU A 58 -18.23 -2.06 -12.20
CA GLU A 58 -18.64 -1.57 -13.54
C GLU A 58 -17.85 -2.24 -14.66
N ARG A 59 -16.61 -2.66 -14.40
CA ARG A 59 -15.73 -3.35 -15.35
C ARG A 59 -15.78 -4.87 -15.27
N GLY A 60 -16.58 -5.42 -14.36
CA GLY A 60 -16.70 -6.86 -14.15
C GLY A 60 -15.43 -7.51 -13.58
N ILE A 61 -14.58 -6.74 -12.88
CA ILE A 61 -13.38 -7.23 -12.21
C ILE A 61 -13.75 -7.74 -10.83
N ASP A 62 -13.53 -9.01 -10.59
CA ASP A 62 -13.89 -9.67 -9.33
C ASP A 62 -12.82 -9.44 -8.26
N VAL A 63 -11.55 -9.54 -8.62
CA VAL A 63 -10.40 -9.40 -7.69
C VAL A 63 -9.33 -8.52 -8.34
N GLN A 64 -8.71 -7.65 -7.55
CA GLN A 64 -7.57 -6.87 -8.00
C GLN A 64 -6.37 -7.07 -7.07
N MET A 65 -5.18 -7.25 -7.67
CA MET A 65 -3.92 -7.16 -6.96
C MET A 65 -3.56 -5.69 -6.74
N ILE A 66 -3.38 -5.29 -5.49
CA ILE A 66 -3.08 -3.90 -5.13
C ILE A 66 -1.66 -3.74 -4.59
N SER A 67 -0.94 -2.78 -5.14
CA SER A 67 0.41 -2.41 -4.75
C SER A 67 0.47 -0.96 -4.27
N ALA A 68 1.62 -0.54 -3.76
CA ALA A 68 1.90 0.86 -3.51
C ALA A 68 1.88 1.67 -4.82
N ARG A 69 1.49 2.95 -4.74
CA ARG A 69 1.65 3.86 -5.88
C ARG A 69 3.13 4.21 -6.07
N PRO A 70 3.63 4.38 -7.30
CA PRO A 70 5.05 4.71 -7.55
C PRO A 70 5.55 5.92 -6.75
N VAL A 71 4.72 6.94 -6.56
CA VAL A 71 5.04 8.14 -5.73
C VAL A 71 5.28 7.79 -4.26
N ALA A 72 4.84 6.63 -3.79
CA ALA A 72 5.01 6.18 -2.41
C ALA A 72 6.31 5.39 -2.18
N TYR A 73 7.15 5.20 -3.18
CA TYR A 73 8.37 4.39 -3.00
C TYR A 73 9.48 5.10 -2.22
N MET A 74 9.61 6.41 -2.37
CA MET A 74 10.62 7.24 -1.68
C MET A 74 12.07 6.75 -1.82
N HIS A 75 12.44 6.09 -2.90
CA HIS A 75 13.78 5.50 -3.12
C HIS A 75 14.94 6.50 -3.04
N TRP A 76 14.65 7.80 -3.22
CA TRP A 76 15.61 8.90 -3.14
C TRP A 76 15.87 9.38 -1.72
N GLU A 77 15.07 8.93 -0.75
CA GLU A 77 15.20 9.30 0.65
C GLU A 77 16.27 8.45 1.36
N ARG A 78 16.59 8.82 2.59
CA ARG A 78 17.55 8.07 3.41
C ARG A 78 17.06 6.64 3.68
N PRO A 79 17.95 5.64 3.75
CA PRO A 79 17.58 4.23 3.95
C PRO A 79 16.60 3.99 5.09
N PHE A 80 16.84 4.63 6.24
CA PHE A 80 15.94 4.53 7.40
C PHE A 80 14.51 4.96 7.07
N LEU A 81 14.35 6.05 6.32
CA LEU A 81 13.05 6.60 5.95
C LEU A 81 12.36 5.70 4.92
N VAL A 82 13.12 5.18 3.96
CA VAL A 82 12.63 4.20 2.97
C VAL A 82 12.09 2.95 3.67
N ASN A 83 12.86 2.37 4.60
CA ASN A 83 12.43 1.20 5.36
C ASN A 83 11.15 1.48 6.16
N LYS A 84 11.14 2.54 6.95
CA LYS A 84 9.99 2.90 7.78
C LYS A 84 8.73 3.17 6.95
N TRP A 85 8.88 3.89 5.84
CA TRP A 85 7.75 4.21 4.97
C TRP A 85 7.22 2.98 4.24
N THR A 86 8.10 2.09 3.79
CA THR A 86 7.71 0.83 3.15
C THR A 86 6.87 -0.03 4.10
N GLN A 87 7.29 -0.16 5.36
CA GLN A 87 6.52 -0.91 6.37
C GLN A 87 5.12 -0.30 6.56
N ILE A 88 5.04 1.02 6.73
CA ILE A 88 3.75 1.71 6.87
C ILE A 88 2.86 1.49 5.63
N THR A 89 3.45 1.55 4.44
CA THR A 89 2.71 1.36 3.18
C THR A 89 2.17 -0.07 3.07
N ASN A 90 2.99 -1.07 3.42
CA ASN A 90 2.57 -2.47 3.40
C ASN A 90 1.50 -2.76 4.46
N ASP A 91 1.59 -2.15 5.65
CA ASP A 91 0.56 -2.25 6.67
C ASP A 91 -0.79 -1.68 6.19
N VAL A 92 -0.77 -0.59 5.44
CA VAL A 92 -1.97 0.00 4.84
C VAL A 92 -2.54 -0.89 3.73
N ILE A 93 -1.70 -1.50 2.90
CA ILE A 93 -2.14 -2.49 1.91
C ILE A 93 -2.78 -3.69 2.63
N TYR A 94 -2.14 -4.21 3.66
CA TYR A 94 -2.67 -5.31 4.46
C TYR A 94 -4.03 -4.95 5.06
N GLN A 95 -4.18 -3.76 5.66
CA GLN A 95 -5.47 -3.30 6.18
C GLN A 95 -6.57 -3.35 5.11
N GLN A 96 -6.29 -2.90 3.88
CA GLN A 96 -7.27 -2.97 2.79
C GLN A 96 -7.67 -4.41 2.43
N THR A 97 -6.72 -5.35 2.45
CA THR A 97 -7.04 -6.77 2.21
C THR A 97 -7.88 -7.38 3.33
N GLN A 98 -7.74 -6.89 4.57
CA GLN A 98 -8.59 -7.35 5.68
C GLN A 98 -10.02 -6.79 5.61
N ILE A 99 -10.18 -5.54 5.16
CA ILE A 99 -11.51 -4.93 4.97
C ILE A 99 -12.25 -5.57 3.78
N TYR A 100 -11.52 -5.92 2.71
CA TYR A 100 -12.07 -6.45 1.45
C TYR A 100 -11.36 -7.74 1.01
N PRO A 101 -11.45 -8.83 1.79
CA PRO A 101 -10.66 -10.05 1.54
C PRO A 101 -11.03 -10.76 0.22
N ASP A 102 -12.26 -10.57 -0.26
CA ASP A 102 -12.72 -11.17 -1.51
C ASP A 102 -12.42 -10.30 -2.75
N ARG A 103 -11.95 -9.08 -2.55
CA ARG A 103 -11.76 -8.09 -3.60
C ARG A 103 -10.30 -7.70 -3.84
N TYR A 104 -9.46 -7.78 -2.82
CA TYR A 104 -8.06 -7.37 -2.91
C TYR A 104 -7.08 -8.46 -2.52
N VAL A 105 -5.99 -8.54 -3.29
CA VAL A 105 -4.77 -9.28 -2.93
C VAL A 105 -3.64 -8.26 -2.82
N GLY A 106 -2.95 -8.23 -1.68
CA GLY A 106 -1.86 -7.30 -1.43
C GLY A 106 -0.57 -7.72 -2.14
N ILE A 107 0.13 -6.75 -2.73
CA ILE A 107 1.50 -6.90 -3.25
C ILE A 107 2.41 -6.06 -2.37
N ALA A 108 3.36 -6.70 -1.69
CA ALA A 108 4.31 -6.03 -0.83
C ALA A 108 5.29 -5.15 -1.63
N GLN A 109 5.47 -3.91 -1.19
CA GLN A 109 6.57 -3.06 -1.60
C GLN A 109 7.84 -3.51 -0.87
N LEU A 110 8.98 -3.46 -1.53
CA LEU A 110 10.28 -3.74 -0.91
C LEU A 110 11.08 -2.44 -0.73
N PRO A 111 11.80 -2.26 0.40
CA PRO A 111 12.50 -1.02 0.72
C PRO A 111 13.84 -0.90 -0.02
N GLN A 112 13.79 -0.86 -1.34
CA GLN A 112 14.97 -0.71 -2.19
C GLN A 112 15.56 0.68 -2.08
N HIS A 113 16.88 0.74 -1.93
CA HIS A 113 17.64 1.98 -1.92
C HIS A 113 19.00 1.77 -2.57
N GLN A 114 19.47 2.74 -3.36
CA GLN A 114 20.71 2.62 -4.14
C GLN A 114 22.00 2.42 -3.30
N SER A 115 21.98 2.79 -2.03
CA SER A 115 23.14 2.65 -1.12
C SER A 115 23.03 1.46 -0.18
N LEU A 116 22.02 0.60 -0.33
CA LEU A 116 21.81 -0.58 0.51
C LEU A 116 21.93 -1.86 -0.32
N GLU A 117 22.46 -2.90 0.34
CA GLU A 117 22.27 -4.26 -0.12
C GLU A 117 20.79 -4.66 0.02
N THR A 118 20.38 -5.71 -0.67
CA THR A 118 18.98 -6.17 -0.71
C THR A 118 18.54 -6.96 0.53
N SER A 119 19.40 -7.11 1.55
CA SER A 119 19.09 -7.84 2.79
C SER A 119 17.86 -7.27 3.51
N ASN A 120 17.73 -5.93 3.56
CA ASN A 120 16.55 -5.25 4.13
C ASN A 120 15.25 -5.57 3.38
N CYS A 121 15.32 -5.86 2.09
CA CYS A 121 14.19 -6.29 1.29
C CYS A 121 13.72 -7.69 1.70
N VAL A 122 14.64 -8.59 2.02
CA VAL A 122 14.33 -9.95 2.49
C VAL A 122 13.61 -9.91 3.84
N ASP A 123 14.06 -9.06 4.76
CA ASP A 123 13.44 -8.91 6.08
C ASP A 123 11.99 -8.39 5.96
N GLU A 124 11.77 -7.38 5.14
CA GLU A 124 10.43 -6.86 4.90
C GLU A 124 9.53 -7.86 4.18
N LEU A 125 10.05 -8.60 3.21
CA LEU A 125 9.30 -9.66 2.54
C LEU A 125 8.84 -10.73 3.54
N LYS A 126 9.74 -11.19 4.43
CA LYS A 126 9.40 -12.15 5.50
C LYS A 126 8.35 -11.60 6.47
N ARG A 127 8.33 -10.30 6.71
CA ARG A 127 7.32 -9.65 7.57
C ARG A 127 5.93 -9.65 6.92
N CYS A 128 5.87 -9.57 5.59
CA CYS A 128 4.62 -9.45 4.83
C CYS A 128 3.96 -10.80 4.48
N VAL A 129 4.69 -11.91 4.62
CA VAL A 129 4.20 -13.28 4.33
C VAL A 129 4.13 -14.09 5.62
#